data_5633894195554935117c02712a090b02
#
_entry.id   5633894195554935117c02712a090b02
#
_cell.length_a   1.000
_cell.length_b   1.000
_cell.length_c   1.000
_cell.angle_alpha   90.00
_cell.angle_beta   90.00
_cell.angle_gamma   90.00
#
_symmetry.space_group_name_H-M   'P 1'
#
loop_
_entity.id
_entity.type
_entity.pdbx_description
1 polymer ?
#
loop_
_entity_poly.entity_id
_entity_poly.type
_entity_poly.pdbx_seq_one_letter_code
_entity_poly.pdbx_strand_id
1 'polypeptide(L)'
;IEVGVIDHWNNEVDGLKGDQDALNELYRQFPRTEEHAFRDETQNSIFNLAKIYEQIDYNDDVYSSAGVTQGGFSWANGIKDSKVIFTPNPKGRFNRVIEKRGVLYPGNEHIGAFGCDSYDISGTTDGQGSKGALHGLTKFSMEEAPSNMFFLEYIARPQTAEMFFEDV
;
A
#
# COMPACT_ATOMS: atom_id res chain seq x y z
N ILE A 1 -9.04 -15.27 37.60
CA ILE A 1 -9.44 -14.52 36.38
C ILE A 1 -8.83 -15.30 35.22
N GLU A 2 -9.66 -15.96 34.41
CA GLU A 2 -9.20 -16.60 33.19
C GLU A 2 -8.88 -15.48 32.20
N VAL A 3 -7.60 -15.28 31.89
CA VAL A 3 -7.16 -14.42 30.82
C VAL A 3 -7.35 -15.20 29.51
N GLY A 4 -8.11 -14.67 28.59
CA GLY A 4 -8.31 -15.30 27.29
C GLY A 4 -6.99 -15.40 26.50
N VAL A 5 -6.89 -16.35 25.58
CA VAL A 5 -5.71 -16.55 24.73
C VAL A 5 -5.34 -15.26 23.98
N ILE A 6 -6.35 -14.50 23.56
CA ILE A 6 -6.15 -13.22 22.84
C ILE A 6 -5.54 -12.17 23.77
N ASP A 7 -6.04 -12.08 25.01
CA ASP A 7 -5.52 -11.12 25.99
C ASP A 7 -4.08 -11.47 26.40
N HIS A 8 -3.78 -12.77 26.54
CA HIS A 8 -2.41 -13.22 26.77
C HIS A 8 -1.50 -12.83 25.62
N TRP A 9 -1.91 -13.09 24.36
CA TRP A 9 -1.15 -12.74 23.18
C TRP A 9 -0.91 -11.21 23.08
N ASN A 10 -1.92 -10.39 23.37
CA ASN A 10 -1.80 -8.94 23.37
C ASN A 10 -0.81 -8.46 24.46
N ASN A 11 -0.82 -9.07 25.63
CA ASN A 11 0.12 -8.75 26.71
C ASN A 11 1.57 -9.11 26.33
N GLU A 12 1.79 -10.23 25.64
CA GLU A 12 3.11 -10.61 25.11
C GLU A 12 3.59 -9.60 24.07
N VAL A 13 2.74 -9.19 23.13
CA VAL A 13 3.05 -8.14 22.14
C VAL A 13 3.42 -6.84 22.84
N ASP A 14 2.64 -6.42 23.84
CA ASP A 14 2.91 -5.18 24.58
C ASP A 14 4.23 -5.26 25.38
N GLY A 15 4.56 -6.43 25.91
CA GLY A 15 5.81 -6.66 26.63
C GLY A 15 7.05 -6.64 25.73
N LEU A 16 6.89 -6.94 24.45
CA LEU A 16 7.96 -6.97 23.45
C LEU A 16 8.06 -5.68 22.63
N LYS A 17 7.23 -4.67 22.91
CA LYS A 17 7.33 -3.36 22.26
C LYS A 17 8.72 -2.76 22.49
N GLY A 18 9.44 -2.53 21.39
CA GLY A 18 10.81 -2.03 21.39
C GLY A 18 11.88 -3.08 21.03
N ASP A 19 11.52 -4.37 21.00
CA ASP A 19 12.35 -5.46 20.48
C ASP A 19 11.67 -6.08 19.26
N GLN A 20 11.98 -5.57 18.08
CA GLN A 20 11.33 -5.97 16.84
C GLN A 20 11.65 -7.40 16.43
N ASP A 21 12.83 -7.90 16.76
CA ASP A 21 13.22 -9.28 16.43
C ASP A 21 12.42 -10.27 17.29
N ALA A 22 12.29 -9.99 18.58
CA ALA A 22 11.47 -10.81 19.49
C ALA A 22 9.97 -10.74 19.10
N LEU A 23 9.47 -9.58 18.67
CA LEU A 23 8.10 -9.42 18.18
C LEU A 23 7.85 -10.23 16.90
N ASN A 24 8.76 -10.20 15.94
CA ASN A 24 8.66 -10.99 14.72
C ASN A 24 8.69 -12.50 15.02
N GLU A 25 9.51 -12.93 15.99
CA GLU A 25 9.53 -14.32 16.42
C GLU A 25 8.21 -14.74 17.08
N LEU A 26 7.63 -13.89 17.94
CA LEU A 26 6.31 -14.14 18.54
C LEU A 26 5.24 -14.29 17.46
N TYR A 27 5.24 -13.41 16.46
CA TYR A 27 4.29 -13.45 15.36
C TYR A 27 4.42 -14.71 14.52
N ARG A 28 5.64 -15.19 14.26
CA ARG A 28 5.87 -16.47 13.55
C ARG A 28 5.41 -17.69 14.36
N GLN A 29 5.69 -17.70 15.65
CA GLN A 29 5.33 -18.83 16.51
C GLN A 29 3.84 -18.89 16.81
N PHE A 30 3.19 -17.74 16.94
CA PHE A 30 1.77 -17.61 17.26
C PHE A 30 1.07 -16.64 16.31
N PRO A 31 0.98 -16.98 15.02
CA PRO A 31 0.43 -16.07 14.01
C PRO A 31 -1.07 -15.88 14.22
N ARG A 32 -1.52 -14.63 14.16
CA ARG A 32 -2.94 -14.26 14.12
C ARG A 32 -3.42 -13.98 12.69
N THR A 33 -2.51 -13.69 11.79
CA THR A 33 -2.78 -13.46 10.37
C THR A 33 -1.83 -14.31 9.53
N GLU A 34 -2.15 -14.50 8.27
CA GLU A 34 -1.29 -15.19 7.33
C GLU A 34 0.08 -14.48 7.19
N GLU A 35 0.08 -13.15 7.19
CA GLU A 35 1.30 -12.34 7.15
C GLU A 35 2.21 -12.57 8.36
N HIS A 36 1.64 -12.76 9.54
CA HIS A 36 2.43 -13.10 10.73
C HIS A 36 3.18 -14.41 10.57
N ALA A 37 2.56 -15.41 9.94
CA ALA A 37 3.17 -16.74 9.77
C ALA A 37 4.38 -16.73 8.83
N PHE A 38 4.45 -15.78 7.91
CA PHE A 38 5.47 -15.70 6.86
C PHE A 38 6.49 -14.57 7.06
N ARG A 39 6.57 -13.99 8.27
CA ARG A 39 7.61 -13.01 8.58
C ARG A 39 8.99 -13.65 8.55
N ASP A 40 9.81 -13.22 7.59
CA ASP A 40 11.17 -13.73 7.41
C ASP A 40 12.18 -13.09 8.39
N GLU A 41 13.25 -13.84 8.67
CA GLU A 41 14.40 -13.30 9.40
C GLU A 41 15.19 -12.32 8.52
N THR A 42 15.60 -11.22 9.15
CA THR A 42 16.28 -10.09 8.49
C THR A 42 17.66 -10.44 7.91
N GLN A 43 18.22 -11.62 8.19
CA GLN A 43 19.62 -11.94 7.94
C GLN A 43 20.03 -12.05 6.47
N ASN A 44 19.08 -12.26 5.54
CA ASN A 44 19.38 -12.44 4.12
C ASN A 44 18.75 -11.39 3.19
N SER A 45 18.12 -10.37 3.73
CA SER A 45 17.50 -9.30 2.93
C SER A 45 18.41 -8.10 2.77
N ILE A 46 18.48 -7.52 1.56
CA ILE A 46 19.10 -6.20 1.32
C ILE A 46 18.32 -5.06 1.96
N PHE A 47 17.06 -5.31 2.33
CA PHE A 47 16.20 -4.35 3.02
C PHE A 47 16.18 -4.66 4.52
N ASN A 48 16.06 -3.61 5.33
CA ASN A 48 15.84 -3.78 6.77
C ASN A 48 14.38 -4.20 7.00
N LEU A 49 14.13 -5.52 7.00
CA LEU A 49 12.79 -6.09 7.16
C LEU A 49 12.17 -5.72 8.51
N ALA A 50 12.96 -5.61 9.58
CA ALA A 50 12.46 -5.19 10.89
C ALA A 50 11.79 -3.82 10.82
N LYS A 51 12.45 -2.84 10.17
CA LYS A 51 11.86 -1.50 9.96
C LYS A 51 10.65 -1.50 9.02
N ILE A 52 10.63 -2.39 8.04
CA ILE A 52 9.47 -2.54 7.16
C ILE A 52 8.27 -3.07 7.94
N TYR A 53 8.45 -4.10 8.75
CA TYR A 53 7.37 -4.65 9.58
C TYR A 53 6.91 -3.65 10.65
N GLU A 54 7.83 -2.93 11.30
CA GLU A 54 7.48 -1.85 12.22
C GLU A 54 6.59 -0.80 11.56
N GLN A 55 6.91 -0.43 10.31
CA GLN A 55 6.11 0.54 9.56
C GLN A 55 4.75 -0.02 9.15
N ILE A 56 4.68 -1.31 8.77
CA ILE A 56 3.41 -1.99 8.45
C ILE A 56 2.52 -2.01 9.69
N ASP A 57 3.04 -2.48 10.82
CA ASP A 57 2.30 -2.53 12.09
C ASP A 57 1.81 -1.14 12.52
N TYR A 58 2.66 -0.12 12.39
CA TYR A 58 2.28 1.28 12.65
C TYR A 58 1.17 1.76 11.71
N ASN A 59 1.24 1.41 10.44
CA ASN A 59 0.21 1.78 9.48
C ASN A 59 -1.13 1.13 9.79
N ASP A 60 -1.14 -0.15 10.18
CA ASP A 60 -2.36 -0.87 10.53
C ASP A 60 -3.00 -0.31 11.81
N ASP A 61 -2.19 0.02 12.82
CA ASP A 61 -2.68 0.57 14.08
C ASP A 61 -3.19 2.02 13.95
N VAL A 62 -2.45 2.87 13.22
CA VAL A 62 -2.69 4.31 13.20
C VAL A 62 -3.53 4.75 12.00
N TYR A 63 -3.32 4.11 10.88
CA TYR A 63 -3.95 4.53 9.63
C TYR A 63 -5.07 3.61 9.19
N SER A 64 -5.25 2.40 9.77
CA SER A 64 -6.25 1.44 9.34
C SER A 64 -6.91 1.86 8.00
N SER A 65 -7.38 1.16 7.12
CA SER A 65 -7.87 1.54 5.76
C SER A 65 -8.76 2.82 5.64
N ALA A 66 -8.92 3.57 6.75
CA ALA A 66 -9.61 4.84 6.80
C ALA A 66 -8.88 5.90 5.97
N GLY A 67 -9.48 6.32 4.86
CA GLY A 67 -8.94 7.34 3.96
C GLY A 67 -8.38 6.81 2.64
N VAL A 68 -8.24 5.49 2.47
CA VAL A 68 -7.94 4.90 1.17
C VAL A 68 -9.23 4.52 0.46
N THR A 69 -9.41 4.98 -0.76
CA THR A 69 -10.57 4.66 -1.58
C THR A 69 -10.13 3.91 -2.82
N GLN A 70 -10.68 2.72 -3.01
CA GLN A 70 -10.48 1.94 -4.23
C GLN A 70 -11.37 2.48 -5.35
N GLY A 71 -10.86 2.54 -6.57
CA GLY A 71 -11.61 3.08 -7.69
C GLY A 71 -10.92 2.98 -9.04
N GLY A 72 -11.41 3.76 -9.97
CA GLY A 72 -10.85 3.88 -11.32
C GLY A 72 -10.88 5.31 -11.82
N PHE A 73 -10.01 5.59 -12.78
CA PHE A 73 -10.01 6.85 -13.49
C PHE A 73 -10.73 6.72 -14.82
N SER A 74 -11.37 7.77 -15.26
CA SER A 74 -12.02 7.87 -16.55
C SER A 74 -12.01 9.30 -17.07
N TRP A 75 -12.12 9.42 -18.38
CA TRP A 75 -12.31 10.72 -19.02
C TRP A 75 -13.69 11.28 -18.76
N ALA A 76 -13.79 12.57 -18.54
CA ALA A 76 -15.07 13.24 -18.36
C ALA A 76 -15.97 13.01 -19.60
N ASN A 77 -17.18 12.50 -19.36
CA ASN A 77 -18.15 12.17 -20.41
C ASN A 77 -17.62 11.18 -21.49
N GLY A 78 -16.60 10.37 -21.17
CA GLY A 78 -15.98 9.42 -22.08
C GLY A 78 -15.15 10.07 -23.21
N ILE A 79 -14.86 11.36 -23.12
CA ILE A 79 -14.07 12.08 -24.13
C ILE A 79 -12.61 12.02 -23.74
N LYS A 80 -11.79 11.33 -24.55
CA LYS A 80 -10.34 11.23 -24.37
C LYS A 80 -9.68 12.62 -24.32
N ASP A 81 -8.64 12.75 -23.50
CA ASP A 81 -7.89 13.99 -23.26
C ASP A 81 -8.72 15.14 -22.66
N SER A 82 -9.91 14.82 -22.14
CA SER A 82 -10.68 15.73 -21.31
C SER A 82 -10.25 15.68 -19.85
N LYS A 83 -11.02 16.27 -18.95
CA LYS A 83 -10.76 16.19 -17.53
C LYS A 83 -10.82 14.74 -17.04
N VAL A 84 -9.82 14.32 -16.27
CA VAL A 84 -9.81 13.01 -15.60
C VAL A 84 -10.67 13.05 -14.33
N ILE A 85 -11.50 12.04 -14.16
CA ILE A 85 -12.38 11.88 -13.00
C ILE A 85 -12.08 10.55 -12.33
N PHE A 86 -11.86 10.58 -11.00
CA PHE A 86 -11.78 9.38 -10.18
C PHE A 86 -13.17 9.00 -9.69
N THR A 87 -13.54 7.74 -9.92
CA THR A 87 -14.82 7.17 -9.47
C THR A 87 -14.56 6.03 -8.50
N PRO A 88 -15.05 6.11 -7.25
CA PRO A 88 -14.99 5.01 -6.30
C PRO A 88 -15.64 3.74 -6.86
N ASN A 89 -14.93 2.62 -6.79
CA ASN A 89 -15.40 1.33 -7.25
C ASN A 89 -14.62 0.21 -6.50
N PRO A 90 -15.29 -0.67 -5.76
CA PRO A 90 -14.61 -1.74 -5.02
C PRO A 90 -13.93 -2.80 -5.91
N LYS A 91 -14.15 -2.74 -7.22
CA LYS A 91 -13.45 -3.57 -8.21
C LYS A 91 -12.44 -2.77 -9.03
N GLY A 92 -12.23 -1.50 -8.69
CA GLY A 92 -11.23 -0.65 -9.33
C GLY A 92 -9.82 -1.14 -9.06
N ARG A 93 -8.89 -0.77 -9.90
CA ARG A 93 -7.47 -1.18 -9.80
C ARG A 93 -6.60 -0.17 -9.07
N PHE A 94 -7.14 1.00 -8.77
CA PHE A 94 -6.43 2.08 -8.10
C PHE A 94 -6.85 2.16 -6.64
N ASN A 95 -5.86 2.33 -5.75
CA ASN A 95 -6.03 2.73 -4.37
C ASN A 95 -5.60 4.19 -4.24
N ARG A 96 -6.47 5.05 -3.76
CA ARG A 96 -6.22 6.48 -3.66
C ARG A 96 -6.55 7.02 -2.28
N VAL A 97 -5.66 7.84 -1.73
CA VAL A 97 -5.97 8.73 -0.61
C VAL A 97 -6.63 9.98 -1.19
N ILE A 98 -7.91 10.20 -0.89
CA ILE A 98 -8.67 11.36 -1.39
C ILE A 98 -8.50 12.54 -0.45
N GLU A 99 -8.58 12.25 0.85
CA GLU A 99 -8.49 13.27 1.89
C GLU A 99 -7.70 12.75 3.09
N LYS A 100 -6.86 13.57 3.66
CA LYS A 100 -6.19 13.31 4.92
C LYS A 100 -6.10 14.58 5.74
N ARG A 101 -6.58 14.52 7.00
CA ARG A 101 -6.62 15.67 7.92
C ARG A 101 -7.34 16.89 7.34
N GLY A 102 -8.42 16.67 6.59
CA GLY A 102 -9.19 17.74 5.95
C GLY A 102 -8.58 18.32 4.67
N VAL A 103 -7.45 17.77 4.20
CA VAL A 103 -6.78 18.22 2.97
C VAL A 103 -7.01 17.22 1.84
N LEU A 104 -7.49 17.68 0.70
CA LEU A 104 -7.65 16.89 -0.51
C LEU A 104 -6.30 16.58 -1.16
N TYR A 105 -6.17 15.37 -1.69
CA TYR A 105 -4.95 14.90 -2.35
C TYR A 105 -5.14 14.63 -3.84
N PRO A 106 -4.14 15.02 -4.62
CA PRO A 106 -3.14 16.06 -4.40
C PRO A 106 -3.82 17.42 -4.36
N GLY A 107 -3.34 18.35 -3.56
CA GLY A 107 -3.92 19.69 -3.42
C GLY A 107 -3.79 20.55 -4.69
N ASN A 108 -2.79 20.29 -5.51
CA ASN A 108 -2.58 20.92 -6.81
C ASN A 108 -1.79 20.01 -7.75
N GLU A 109 -1.73 20.35 -9.03
CA GLU A 109 -1.10 19.56 -10.10
C GLU A 109 0.44 19.44 -9.99
N HIS A 110 1.09 20.30 -9.19
CA HIS A 110 2.55 20.32 -9.07
C HIS A 110 3.07 19.54 -7.87
N ILE A 111 2.21 19.13 -6.97
CA ILE A 111 2.59 18.54 -5.69
C ILE A 111 2.96 17.06 -5.81
N GLY A 112 2.52 16.39 -6.87
CA GLY A 112 2.73 14.97 -7.10
C GLY A 112 3.93 14.66 -7.99
N ALA A 113 4.51 13.49 -7.75
CA ALA A 113 5.41 12.82 -8.68
C ALA A 113 4.93 11.37 -8.85
N PHE A 114 5.07 10.81 -10.03
CA PHE A 114 4.67 9.44 -10.33
C PHE A 114 5.87 8.61 -10.71
N GLY A 115 5.94 7.39 -10.17
CA GLY A 115 6.83 6.34 -10.61
C GLY A 115 6.02 5.22 -11.24
N CYS A 116 6.39 4.81 -12.44
CA CYS A 116 5.73 3.74 -13.18
C CYS A 116 6.73 2.66 -13.54
N ASP A 117 6.39 1.41 -13.26
CA ASP A 117 7.11 0.22 -13.67
C ASP A 117 6.14 -0.67 -14.46
N SER A 118 6.40 -0.83 -15.75
CA SER A 118 5.60 -1.68 -16.63
C SER A 118 6.11 -3.11 -16.62
N TYR A 119 5.24 -4.06 -16.92
CA TYR A 119 5.62 -5.46 -17.10
C TYR A 119 5.83 -5.81 -18.58
N ASP A 120 6.68 -6.80 -18.83
CA ASP A 120 6.84 -7.38 -20.17
C ASP A 120 5.75 -8.43 -20.46
N ILE A 121 5.39 -8.54 -21.74
CA ILE A 121 4.39 -9.49 -22.25
C ILE A 121 4.95 -10.93 -22.28
N SER A 122 6.28 -11.11 -22.18
CA SER A 122 6.91 -12.42 -22.23
C SER A 122 6.31 -13.33 -21.15
N GLY A 123 5.64 -14.37 -21.61
CA GLY A 123 4.98 -15.34 -20.76
C GLY A 123 5.96 -15.97 -19.78
N THR A 124 5.62 -15.93 -18.51
CA THR A 124 6.30 -16.77 -17.52
C THR A 124 5.81 -18.20 -17.66
N THR A 125 6.72 -19.15 -17.51
CA THR A 125 6.43 -20.60 -17.60
C THR A 125 5.44 -21.09 -16.55
N ASP A 126 5.20 -20.31 -15.50
CA ASP A 126 4.31 -20.61 -14.36
C ASP A 126 2.97 -19.86 -14.39
N GLY A 127 2.72 -19.03 -15.42
CA GLY A 127 1.50 -18.25 -15.55
C GLY A 127 1.39 -17.07 -14.57
N GLN A 128 2.36 -16.88 -13.69
CA GLN A 128 2.42 -15.76 -12.72
C GLN A 128 3.44 -14.71 -13.17
N GLY A 129 3.11 -14.01 -14.22
CA GLY A 129 3.96 -12.91 -14.69
C GLY A 129 3.98 -11.71 -13.74
N SER A 130 5.05 -10.92 -13.82
CA SER A 130 5.18 -9.66 -13.09
C SER A 130 3.97 -8.76 -13.29
N LYS A 131 3.57 -8.02 -12.29
CA LYS A 131 2.53 -6.98 -12.37
C LYS A 131 3.19 -5.67 -12.75
N GLY A 132 2.46 -4.81 -13.47
CA GLY A 132 2.84 -3.41 -13.61
C GLY A 132 2.43 -2.64 -12.36
N ALA A 133 3.18 -1.60 -12.04
CA ALA A 133 2.95 -0.76 -10.89
C ALA A 133 3.02 0.73 -11.26
N LEU A 134 2.14 1.53 -10.68
CA LEU A 134 2.21 2.99 -10.67
C LEU A 134 2.02 3.47 -9.24
N HIS A 135 2.93 4.30 -8.76
CA HIS A 135 2.81 4.96 -7.47
C HIS A 135 2.87 6.47 -7.62
N GLY A 136 1.96 7.16 -6.95
CA GLY A 136 1.97 8.61 -6.81
C GLY A 136 2.46 9.01 -5.43
N LEU A 137 3.49 9.87 -5.38
CA LEU A 137 4.08 10.39 -4.16
C LEU A 137 3.93 11.90 -4.11
N THR A 138 3.50 12.45 -2.96
CA THR A 138 3.56 13.89 -2.74
C THR A 138 5.01 14.34 -2.55
N LYS A 139 5.42 15.37 -3.29
CA LYS A 139 6.73 15.98 -3.12
C LYS A 139 6.81 16.70 -1.79
N PHE A 140 8.04 17.02 -1.37
CA PHE A 140 8.22 17.95 -0.26
C PHE A 140 7.54 19.29 -0.57
N SER A 141 6.69 19.75 0.33
CA SER A 141 5.99 21.02 0.22
C SER A 141 6.08 21.74 1.56
N MET A 142 6.17 23.06 1.50
CA MET A 142 6.05 23.94 2.68
C MET A 142 4.58 24.27 2.99
N GLU A 143 3.65 23.80 2.18
CA GLU A 143 2.21 23.92 2.41
C GLU A 143 1.75 22.95 3.49
N GLU A 144 0.53 23.09 3.98
CA GLU A 144 -0.06 22.25 5.02
C GLU A 144 -0.30 20.78 4.58
N ALA A 145 -0.20 20.50 3.29
CA ALA A 145 -0.34 19.16 2.75
C ALA A 145 0.83 18.26 3.20
N PRO A 146 0.57 17.03 3.67
CA PRO A 146 1.62 16.09 4.03
C PRO A 146 2.57 15.86 2.87
N SER A 147 3.87 16.04 3.13
CA SER A 147 4.96 15.80 2.18
C SER A 147 5.43 14.35 2.23
N ASN A 148 6.04 13.87 1.15
CA ASN A 148 6.67 12.55 1.08
C ASN A 148 5.72 11.39 1.42
N MET A 149 4.47 11.48 0.99
CA MET A 149 3.46 10.46 1.25
C MET A 149 2.93 9.87 -0.05
N PHE A 150 2.79 8.56 -0.10
CA PHE A 150 2.08 7.91 -1.18
C PHE A 150 0.59 8.26 -1.12
N PHE A 151 0.04 8.76 -2.22
CA PHE A 151 -1.38 9.09 -2.33
C PHE A 151 -2.11 8.29 -3.40
N LEU A 152 -1.38 7.58 -4.25
CA LEU A 152 -1.92 6.73 -5.31
C LEU A 152 -1.09 5.48 -5.46
N GLU A 153 -1.78 4.35 -5.60
CA GLU A 153 -1.22 3.06 -5.93
C GLU A 153 -2.05 2.39 -7.01
N TYR A 154 -1.36 1.76 -7.96
CA TYR A 154 -1.91 0.82 -8.90
C TYR A 154 -0.94 -0.36 -9.01
N ILE A 155 -1.41 -1.57 -8.73
CA ILE A 155 -0.64 -2.80 -8.91
C ILE A 155 -1.55 -3.81 -9.59
N ALA A 156 -1.38 -4.00 -10.89
CA ALA A 156 -2.20 -4.93 -11.65
C ALA A 156 -1.45 -5.52 -12.85
N ARG A 157 -1.99 -6.63 -13.36
CA ARG A 157 -1.57 -7.21 -14.62
C ARG A 157 -2.80 -7.33 -15.53
N PRO A 158 -3.16 -6.31 -16.30
CA PRO A 158 -4.13 -6.43 -17.39
C PRO A 158 -3.71 -7.49 -18.41
N GLN A 159 -4.62 -7.86 -19.29
CA GLN A 159 -4.34 -8.89 -20.30
C GLN A 159 -3.22 -8.51 -21.28
N THR A 160 -3.08 -7.22 -21.57
CA THR A 160 -2.02 -6.69 -22.45
C THR A 160 -1.34 -5.49 -21.84
N ALA A 161 -0.11 -5.21 -22.26
CA ALA A 161 0.63 -4.04 -21.82
C ALA A 161 -0.05 -2.73 -22.27
N GLU A 162 -0.70 -2.74 -23.44
CA GLU A 162 -1.46 -1.59 -23.92
C GLU A 162 -2.59 -1.23 -22.96
N MET A 163 -3.30 -2.22 -22.42
CA MET A 163 -4.34 -1.98 -21.39
C MET A 163 -3.75 -1.41 -20.09
N PHE A 164 -2.52 -1.80 -19.76
CA PHE A 164 -1.82 -1.18 -18.61
C PHE A 164 -1.55 0.31 -18.89
N PHE A 165 -1.02 0.63 -20.08
CA PHE A 165 -0.75 2.02 -20.44
C PHE A 165 -2.00 2.87 -20.67
N GLU A 166 -3.14 2.25 -20.97
CA GLU A 166 -4.43 2.94 -21.01
C GLU A 166 -5.01 3.22 -19.62
N ASP A 167 -4.68 2.36 -18.63
CA ASP A 167 -5.13 2.53 -17.24
C ASP A 167 -4.34 3.67 -16.54
N VAL A 168 -3.04 3.83 -16.84
CA VAL A 168 -2.11 4.72 -16.12
C VAL A 168 -1.80 6.00 -16.89
#